data_99b82ca88e3563330782185af86581d5
#
_entry.id   99b82ca88e3563330782185af86581d5
#
_cell.length_a   1.000
_cell.length_b   1.000
_cell.length_c   1.000
_cell.angle_alpha   90.00
_cell.angle_beta   90.00
_cell.angle_gamma   90.00
#
_symmetry.space_group_name_H-M   'P 1'
#
loop_
_entity.id
_entity.type
_entity.pdbx_description
1 polymer ?
#
loop_
_entity_poly.entity_id
_entity_poly.type
_entity_poly.pdbx_seq_one_letter_code
_entity_poly.pdbx_strand_id
1 'polypeptide(L)'
;MHRLALLLAFVATASSAQSPAEVLVVGNRSSAVSEQIARYYVQRRSVPQRNLCWLEVTPEETIARNVYEEKIAAPIAAFLKAQGLVDRILYIVTTLGVPLRIAGSYWGRDTDAAAVDSELTLLYEIIHGNKPPLRGPSRNPFFMRRDEPFRRPRFPMYLVTRLAGYDFADVKAMIDRSMAAVNRGKFVLDLNSSADRTGNDWLRTAALLLPKDRVVIDETTGVVCGQREVIGYASWGSNDPNRKGRFLGLGWLPGALVTEFVSSNGRTFVRPPDSWNITTWKDTANFFAGSPQSLTADYLHEGATGASGHVYEPYLAFTPRPDYLFPAYLSGRTLAESYYLSIPALSWQNIVVGDPLCRLKKDRGT
;
A
#
# COMPACT_ATOMS: atom_id res chain seq x y z
N MET A 1 -18.71 -59.37 20.21
CA MET A 1 -17.59 -58.58 19.69
C MET A 1 -18.18 -57.32 18.99
N HIS A 2 -18.31 -56.22 19.71
CA HIS A 2 -18.89 -54.97 19.17
C HIS A 2 -17.73 -54.09 18.71
N ARG A 3 -17.64 -53.77 17.42
CA ARG A 3 -16.69 -52.82 16.87
C ARG A 3 -17.28 -51.43 16.98
N LEU A 4 -16.69 -50.63 17.85
CA LEU A 4 -16.96 -49.20 18.00
C LEU A 4 -16.26 -48.47 16.86
N ALA A 5 -16.99 -47.91 15.90
CA ALA A 5 -16.43 -47.06 14.86
C ALA A 5 -16.31 -45.63 15.40
N LEU A 6 -15.08 -45.16 15.59
CA LEU A 6 -14.78 -43.78 15.94
C LEU A 6 -14.93 -42.93 14.68
N LEU A 7 -15.98 -42.10 14.58
CA LEU A 7 -16.10 -41.04 13.58
C LEU A 7 -15.25 -39.87 14.01
N LEU A 8 -14.09 -39.69 13.37
CA LEU A 8 -13.33 -38.42 13.45
C LEU A 8 -14.03 -37.35 12.61
N ALA A 9 -14.74 -36.45 13.27
CA ALA A 9 -15.25 -35.23 12.65
C ALA A 9 -14.08 -34.28 12.35
N PHE A 10 -13.68 -34.20 11.09
CA PHE A 10 -12.80 -33.12 10.61
C PHE A 10 -13.58 -31.81 10.68
N VAL A 11 -13.36 -31.02 11.73
CA VAL A 11 -13.80 -29.64 11.76
C VAL A 11 -12.86 -28.87 10.81
N ALA A 12 -13.28 -28.70 9.57
CA ALA A 12 -12.66 -27.76 8.65
C ALA A 12 -12.84 -26.36 9.26
N THR A 13 -11.80 -25.84 9.90
CA THR A 13 -11.75 -24.42 10.28
C THR A 13 -11.79 -23.64 8.98
N ALA A 14 -12.99 -23.16 8.61
CA ALA A 14 -13.14 -22.17 7.56
C ALA A 14 -12.25 -20.98 7.95
N SER A 15 -11.18 -20.77 7.20
CA SER A 15 -10.37 -19.54 7.33
C SER A 15 -11.34 -18.38 7.13
N SER A 16 -11.71 -17.70 8.20
CA SER A 16 -12.58 -16.53 8.16
C SER A 16 -11.94 -15.53 7.20
N ALA A 17 -12.58 -15.32 6.06
CA ALA A 17 -12.13 -14.28 5.14
C ALA A 17 -12.18 -12.95 5.89
N GLN A 18 -11.08 -12.20 5.88
CA GLN A 18 -10.98 -10.90 6.52
C GLN A 18 -12.15 -10.00 6.10
N SER A 19 -12.74 -9.34 7.07
CA SER A 19 -14.03 -8.70 6.96
C SER A 19 -13.96 -7.19 7.23
N PRO A 20 -14.95 -6.40 6.80
CA PRO A 20 -15.05 -5.00 7.13
C PRO A 20 -15.06 -4.71 8.65
N ALA A 21 -15.43 -5.69 9.49
CA ALA A 21 -15.40 -5.56 10.94
C ALA A 21 -13.98 -5.46 11.54
N GLU A 22 -12.96 -5.84 10.77
CA GLU A 22 -11.55 -5.77 11.15
C GLU A 22 -10.84 -4.52 10.63
N VAL A 23 -11.58 -3.58 10.02
CA VAL A 23 -11.07 -2.32 9.48
C VAL A 23 -11.41 -1.18 10.43
N LEU A 24 -10.40 -0.38 10.80
CA LEU A 24 -10.55 0.95 11.38
C LEU A 24 -10.40 1.99 10.28
N VAL A 25 -11.36 2.86 10.11
CA VAL A 25 -11.27 4.01 9.21
C VAL A 25 -10.89 5.25 10.02
N VAL A 26 -9.86 5.96 9.58
CA VAL A 26 -9.34 7.18 10.21
C VAL A 26 -9.57 8.35 9.28
N GLY A 27 -10.52 9.22 9.63
CA GLY A 27 -10.81 10.47 8.93
C GLY A 27 -10.31 11.69 9.72
N ASN A 28 -10.17 12.82 9.05
CA ASN A 28 -9.78 14.10 9.62
C ASN A 28 -10.90 15.13 9.46
N ARG A 29 -11.46 15.63 10.56
CA ARG A 29 -12.54 16.63 10.56
C ARG A 29 -12.08 17.99 10.04
N SER A 30 -10.77 18.28 10.11
CA SER A 30 -10.21 19.50 9.56
C SER A 30 -10.07 19.47 8.01
N SER A 31 -10.54 18.38 7.35
CA SER A 31 -10.45 18.20 5.89
C SER A 31 -11.78 17.68 5.33
N ALA A 32 -12.48 18.50 4.57
CA ALA A 32 -13.76 18.14 3.95
C ALA A 32 -13.65 16.92 3.02
N VAL A 33 -12.55 16.80 2.27
CA VAL A 33 -12.30 15.64 1.41
C VAL A 33 -12.09 14.37 2.22
N SER A 34 -11.43 14.46 3.37
CA SER A 34 -11.24 13.34 4.28
C SER A 34 -12.58 12.83 4.84
N GLU A 35 -13.47 13.74 5.23
CA GLU A 35 -14.82 13.36 5.68
C GLU A 35 -15.61 12.66 4.58
N GLN A 36 -15.61 13.19 3.36
CA GLN A 36 -16.29 12.58 2.21
C GLN A 36 -15.79 11.17 1.95
N ILE A 37 -14.48 10.98 1.91
CA ILE A 37 -13.85 9.67 1.67
C ILE A 37 -14.22 8.69 2.79
N ALA A 38 -14.05 9.08 4.04
CA ALA A 38 -14.31 8.21 5.19
C ALA A 38 -15.76 7.72 5.20
N ARG A 39 -16.73 8.63 5.03
CA ARG A 39 -18.16 8.30 4.97
C ARG A 39 -18.50 7.40 3.79
N TYR A 40 -17.96 7.71 2.59
CA TYR A 40 -18.17 6.91 1.39
C TYR A 40 -17.62 5.48 1.59
N TYR A 41 -16.41 5.34 2.09
CA TYR A 41 -15.77 4.03 2.29
C TYR A 41 -16.51 3.19 3.33
N VAL A 42 -16.87 3.79 4.49
CA VAL A 42 -17.64 3.13 5.54
C VAL A 42 -18.95 2.55 4.99
N GLN A 43 -19.70 3.36 4.24
CA GLN A 43 -20.94 2.93 3.61
C GLN A 43 -20.69 1.85 2.54
N ARG A 44 -19.75 2.10 1.65
CA ARG A 44 -19.51 1.26 0.47
C ARG A 44 -18.98 -0.13 0.80
N ARG A 45 -18.14 -0.21 1.86
CA ARG A 45 -17.56 -1.45 2.38
C ARG A 45 -18.34 -2.06 3.54
N SER A 46 -19.41 -1.42 4.00
CA SER A 46 -20.17 -1.86 5.17
C SER A 46 -19.28 -1.99 6.42
N VAL A 47 -18.34 -1.06 6.61
CA VAL A 47 -17.53 -0.99 7.83
C VAL A 47 -18.44 -0.57 8.97
N PRO A 48 -18.41 -1.23 10.15
CA PRO A 48 -19.21 -0.82 11.29
C PRO A 48 -18.93 0.63 11.69
N GLN A 49 -19.96 1.43 11.93
CA GLN A 49 -19.83 2.86 12.29
C GLN A 49 -18.93 3.07 13.51
N ARG A 50 -18.93 2.15 14.48
CA ARG A 50 -18.06 2.17 15.65
C ARG A 50 -16.57 2.02 15.30
N ASN A 51 -16.23 1.64 14.07
CA ASN A 51 -14.87 1.53 13.58
C ASN A 51 -14.42 2.80 12.81
N LEU A 52 -15.16 3.91 12.92
CA LEU A 52 -14.82 5.19 12.31
C LEU A 52 -14.25 6.12 13.37
N CYS A 53 -12.94 6.35 13.31
CA CYS A 53 -12.19 7.24 14.17
C CYS A 53 -12.00 8.60 13.49
N TRP A 54 -12.33 9.68 14.20
CA TRP A 54 -12.14 11.05 13.72
C TRP A 54 -10.98 11.72 14.43
N LEU A 55 -10.07 12.27 13.63
CA LEU A 55 -9.00 13.15 14.07
C LEU A 55 -9.39 14.63 13.87
N GLU A 56 -8.73 15.50 14.63
CA GLU A 56 -8.70 16.94 14.42
C GLU A 56 -7.24 17.38 14.37
N VAL A 57 -6.66 17.34 13.17
CA VAL A 57 -5.26 17.65 12.92
C VAL A 57 -5.15 18.53 11.66
N THR A 58 -4.07 19.28 11.52
CA THR A 58 -3.82 20.01 10.27
C THR A 58 -3.92 19.08 9.06
N PRO A 59 -4.52 19.49 7.93
CA PRO A 59 -4.56 18.69 6.71
C PRO A 59 -3.26 18.74 5.90
N GLU A 60 -2.24 19.46 6.40
CA GLU A 60 -0.94 19.53 5.76
C GLU A 60 -0.30 18.16 5.62
N GLU A 61 0.35 17.89 4.49
CA GLU A 61 0.97 16.59 4.23
C GLU A 61 2.14 16.29 5.14
N THR A 62 2.84 17.34 5.64
CA THR A 62 4.04 17.19 6.48
C THR A 62 3.79 17.75 7.86
N ILE A 63 4.06 16.96 8.89
CA ILE A 63 3.91 17.33 10.31
C ILE A 63 5.16 17.01 11.11
N ALA A 64 5.34 17.68 12.26
CA ALA A 64 6.38 17.35 13.21
C ALA A 64 6.07 16.03 13.95
N ARG A 65 7.08 15.37 14.51
CA ARG A 65 6.96 14.11 15.26
C ARG A 65 6.00 14.22 16.44
N ASN A 66 6.12 15.28 17.24
CA ASN A 66 5.21 15.49 18.36
C ASN A 66 3.74 15.65 17.94
N VAL A 67 3.47 16.29 16.78
CA VAL A 67 2.10 16.39 16.24
C VAL A 67 1.58 15.01 15.83
N TYR A 68 2.41 14.16 15.23
CA TYR A 68 2.04 12.78 14.97
C TYR A 68 1.66 12.04 16.26
N GLU A 69 2.51 12.12 17.26
CA GLU A 69 2.31 11.41 18.53
C GLU A 69 1.05 11.88 19.27
N GLU A 70 0.87 13.20 19.39
CA GLU A 70 -0.22 13.79 20.17
C GLU A 70 -1.56 13.87 19.43
N LYS A 71 -1.55 14.10 18.12
CA LYS A 71 -2.76 14.38 17.33
C LYS A 71 -3.19 13.23 16.42
N ILE A 72 -2.38 12.22 16.24
CA ILE A 72 -2.68 11.05 15.38
C ILE A 72 -2.58 9.76 16.20
N ALA A 73 -1.38 9.38 16.65
CA ALA A 73 -1.15 8.09 17.28
C ALA A 73 -1.92 7.94 18.61
N ALA A 74 -1.81 8.92 19.51
CA ALA A 74 -2.47 8.86 20.80
C ALA A 74 -4.01 8.86 20.69
N PRO A 75 -4.68 9.70 19.87
CA PRO A 75 -6.12 9.64 19.67
C PRO A 75 -6.58 8.31 19.07
N ILE A 76 -5.89 7.75 18.09
CA ILE A 76 -6.23 6.44 17.50
C ILE A 76 -6.09 5.34 18.57
N ALA A 77 -5.02 5.33 19.34
CA ALA A 77 -4.81 4.37 20.44
C ALA A 77 -5.91 4.47 21.51
N ALA A 78 -6.26 5.68 21.91
CA ALA A 78 -7.35 5.93 22.88
C ALA A 78 -8.69 5.43 22.33
N PHE A 79 -8.99 5.71 21.06
CA PHE A 79 -10.21 5.25 20.41
C PHE A 79 -10.29 3.72 20.36
N LEU A 80 -9.22 3.05 19.93
CA LEU A 80 -9.17 1.58 19.86
C LEU A 80 -9.39 0.94 21.23
N LYS A 81 -8.79 1.49 22.29
CA LYS A 81 -8.98 1.03 23.67
C LYS A 81 -10.42 1.25 24.13
N ALA A 82 -10.95 2.45 23.96
CA ALA A 82 -12.31 2.81 24.40
C ALA A 82 -13.40 1.96 23.71
N GLN A 83 -13.20 1.58 22.45
CA GLN A 83 -14.12 0.75 21.67
C GLN A 83 -13.89 -0.77 21.85
N GLY A 84 -12.87 -1.20 22.60
CA GLY A 84 -12.50 -2.61 22.71
C GLY A 84 -12.06 -3.24 21.37
N LEU A 85 -11.39 -2.46 20.52
CA LEU A 85 -11.06 -2.82 19.16
C LEU A 85 -9.58 -3.19 18.95
N VAL A 86 -8.72 -3.03 19.94
CA VAL A 86 -7.26 -3.20 19.82
C VAL A 86 -6.89 -4.52 19.14
N ASP A 87 -7.44 -5.64 19.61
CA ASP A 87 -7.14 -6.98 19.07
C ASP A 87 -8.02 -7.38 17.88
N ARG A 88 -9.14 -6.70 17.67
CA ARG A 88 -10.11 -7.02 16.63
C ARG A 88 -9.74 -6.39 15.28
N ILE A 89 -9.18 -5.17 15.32
CA ILE A 89 -8.74 -4.48 14.11
C ILE A 89 -7.44 -5.10 13.59
N LEU A 90 -7.43 -5.44 12.32
CA LEU A 90 -6.25 -5.87 11.58
C LEU A 90 -5.73 -4.77 10.65
N TYR A 91 -6.64 -3.95 10.13
CA TYR A 91 -6.37 -2.93 9.13
C TYR A 91 -6.72 -1.54 9.65
N ILE A 92 -5.80 -0.58 9.49
CA ILE A 92 -6.08 0.85 9.65
C ILE A 92 -6.09 1.48 8.26
N VAL A 93 -7.12 2.26 7.96
CA VAL A 93 -7.28 2.97 6.69
C VAL A 93 -7.29 4.46 6.96
N THR A 94 -6.24 5.17 6.57
CA THR A 94 -6.19 6.63 6.58
C THR A 94 -6.80 7.20 5.30
N THR A 95 -7.23 8.45 5.32
CA THR A 95 -7.82 9.11 4.15
C THR A 95 -6.96 10.27 3.68
N LEU A 96 -7.11 10.70 2.42
CA LEU A 96 -6.59 11.98 1.94
C LEU A 96 -7.02 13.09 2.90
N GLY A 97 -6.08 13.97 3.30
CA GLY A 97 -6.31 14.99 4.32
C GLY A 97 -5.94 14.56 5.75
N VAL A 98 -5.60 13.28 6.00
CA VAL A 98 -4.77 12.87 7.12
C VAL A 98 -3.32 13.08 6.73
N PRO A 99 -2.46 13.70 7.57
CA PRO A 99 -1.06 13.95 7.25
C PRO A 99 -0.35 12.73 6.67
N LEU A 100 0.56 12.97 5.74
CA LEU A 100 1.20 11.94 4.94
C LEU A 100 2.53 11.50 5.54
N ARG A 101 3.32 12.47 6.02
CA ARG A 101 4.71 12.24 6.42
C ARG A 101 5.11 13.05 7.65
N ILE A 102 6.03 12.51 8.41
CA ILE A 102 6.64 13.10 9.59
C ILE A 102 7.96 13.72 9.15
N ALA A 103 8.12 15.03 9.43
CA ALA A 103 9.35 15.76 9.16
C ALA A 103 10.50 15.21 10.03
N GLY A 104 11.70 15.22 9.47
CA GLY A 104 12.91 14.78 10.13
C GLY A 104 14.08 14.69 9.17
N SER A 105 15.20 14.15 9.64
CA SER A 105 16.29 13.75 8.76
C SER A 105 15.85 12.57 7.91
N TYR A 106 16.09 12.58 6.61
CA TYR A 106 15.70 11.50 5.69
C TYR A 106 16.89 10.91 4.91
N TRP A 107 18.10 11.32 5.26
CA TRP A 107 19.33 10.74 4.71
C TRP A 107 19.94 9.72 5.68
N GLY A 108 20.32 8.58 5.16
CA GLY A 108 20.89 7.49 5.96
C GLY A 108 19.81 6.61 6.61
N ARG A 109 20.23 5.54 7.25
CA ARG A 109 19.34 4.56 7.90
C ARG A 109 18.97 4.92 9.33
N ASP A 110 19.67 5.86 9.93
CA ASP A 110 19.37 6.41 11.26
C ASP A 110 18.62 7.74 11.09
N THR A 111 17.39 7.67 10.59
CA THR A 111 16.54 8.83 10.32
C THR A 111 15.25 8.75 11.14
N ASP A 112 14.75 9.90 11.54
CA ASP A 112 13.47 10.07 12.25
C ASP A 112 12.33 10.55 11.33
N ALA A 113 12.62 10.83 10.05
CA ALA A 113 11.60 11.07 9.04
C ALA A 113 10.93 9.75 8.62
N ALA A 114 9.60 9.73 8.55
CA ALA A 114 8.83 8.54 8.20
C ALA A 114 7.50 8.88 7.52
N ALA A 115 6.88 7.89 6.89
CA ALA A 115 5.47 7.95 6.53
C ALA A 115 4.59 7.77 7.78
N VAL A 116 3.55 8.59 7.92
CA VAL A 116 2.56 8.47 9.01
C VAL A 116 1.95 7.06 9.02
N ASP A 117 1.61 6.53 7.86
CA ASP A 117 1.02 5.19 7.74
C ASP A 117 1.99 4.09 8.19
N SER A 118 3.28 4.24 7.87
CA SER A 118 4.30 3.27 8.27
C SER A 118 4.55 3.27 9.79
N GLU A 119 4.51 4.43 10.44
CA GLU A 119 4.56 4.55 11.91
C GLU A 119 3.34 3.91 12.58
N LEU A 120 2.15 4.14 12.04
CA LEU A 120 0.91 3.56 12.57
C LEU A 120 0.91 2.03 12.57
N THR A 121 1.74 1.38 11.76
CA THR A 121 1.87 -0.09 11.80
C THR A 121 2.32 -0.59 13.17
N LEU A 122 3.15 0.17 13.88
CA LEU A 122 3.69 -0.17 15.19
C LEU A 122 2.76 0.18 16.36
N LEU A 123 1.62 0.82 16.07
CA LEU A 123 0.70 1.30 17.12
C LEU A 123 0.19 0.16 18.02
N TYR A 124 0.07 -1.08 17.49
CA TYR A 124 -0.31 -2.23 18.28
C TYR A 124 0.70 -2.52 19.40
N GLU A 125 1.98 -2.56 19.07
CA GLU A 125 3.08 -2.74 20.02
C GLU A 125 3.09 -1.64 21.08
N ILE A 126 2.91 -0.38 20.65
CA ILE A 126 2.88 0.78 21.54
C ILE A 126 1.70 0.69 22.52
N ILE A 127 0.52 0.29 22.06
CA ILE A 127 -0.68 0.10 22.90
C ILE A 127 -0.44 -0.95 23.98
N HIS A 128 0.37 -1.99 23.71
CA HIS A 128 0.71 -3.05 24.65
C HIS A 128 1.92 -2.72 25.54
N GLY A 129 2.42 -1.48 25.48
CA GLY A 129 3.51 -0.99 26.35
C GLY A 129 4.91 -1.24 25.81
N ASN A 130 5.04 -1.80 24.61
CA ASN A 130 6.32 -1.92 23.95
C ASN A 130 6.79 -0.55 23.43
N LYS A 131 8.11 -0.36 23.36
CA LYS A 131 8.73 0.88 22.84
C LYS A 131 9.59 0.55 21.64
N PRO A 132 9.00 0.32 20.45
CA PRO A 132 9.79 0.09 19.27
C PRO A 132 10.68 1.31 18.98
N PRO A 133 11.88 1.11 18.43
CA PRO A 133 12.71 2.23 17.99
C PRO A 133 12.00 2.97 16.86
N LEU A 134 11.74 4.26 17.03
CA LEU A 134 11.10 5.13 16.03
C LEU A 134 12.16 5.93 15.23
N ARG A 135 13.30 5.32 14.98
CA ARG A 135 14.39 5.87 14.14
C ARG A 135 14.94 4.75 13.27
N GLY A 136 14.90 4.99 11.99
CA GLY A 136 15.32 4.02 11.00
C GLY A 136 14.31 2.89 10.77
N PRO A 137 14.60 2.01 9.82
CA PRO A 137 13.70 0.93 9.42
C PRO A 137 13.57 -0.14 10.50
N SER A 138 12.38 -0.39 10.99
CA SER A 138 12.05 -1.52 11.86
C SER A 138 11.68 -2.74 11.04
N ARG A 139 12.14 -3.94 11.46
CA ARG A 139 11.85 -5.17 10.73
C ARG A 139 10.34 -5.44 10.70
N ASN A 140 9.81 -5.72 9.52
CA ASN A 140 8.44 -6.20 9.36
C ASN A 140 8.36 -7.71 9.68
N PRO A 141 7.64 -8.14 10.74
CA PRO A 141 7.55 -9.55 11.10
C PRO A 141 6.75 -10.38 10.08
N PHE A 142 5.90 -9.73 9.26
CA PHE A 142 5.09 -10.39 8.23
C PHE A 142 5.82 -10.51 6.88
N PHE A 143 6.93 -9.81 6.69
CA PHE A 143 7.71 -9.87 5.46
C PHE A 143 8.11 -11.31 5.11
N MET A 144 7.86 -11.72 3.85
CA MET A 144 8.18 -13.04 3.29
C MET A 144 7.40 -14.23 3.89
N ARG A 145 6.34 -14.01 4.67
CA ARG A 145 5.54 -15.07 5.32
C ARG A 145 4.45 -15.61 4.40
N ARG A 146 4.84 -16.19 3.26
CA ARG A 146 3.90 -16.64 2.19
C ARG A 146 2.86 -17.64 2.69
N ASP A 147 3.24 -18.54 3.58
CA ASP A 147 2.40 -19.64 4.03
C ASP A 147 1.61 -19.33 5.32
N GLU A 148 1.85 -18.15 5.90
CA GLU A 148 1.21 -17.72 7.14
C GLU A 148 0.10 -16.68 6.86
N PRO A 149 -1.16 -16.90 7.29
CA PRO A 149 -2.18 -15.86 7.21
C PRO A 149 -1.87 -14.73 8.19
N PHE A 150 -2.18 -13.49 7.81
CA PHE A 150 -2.05 -12.37 8.72
C PHE A 150 -3.12 -12.46 9.82
N ARG A 151 -2.69 -12.65 11.06
CA ARG A 151 -3.59 -12.76 12.23
C ARG A 151 -2.85 -12.48 13.55
N ARG A 152 -3.61 -12.11 14.56
CA ARG A 152 -3.12 -11.99 15.93
C ARG A 152 -3.15 -13.35 16.67
N PRO A 153 -2.32 -13.56 17.67
CA PRO A 153 -1.21 -12.70 18.13
C PRO A 153 0.08 -12.86 17.32
N ARG A 154 0.07 -13.64 16.25
CA ARG A 154 1.27 -14.03 15.48
C ARG A 154 2.05 -12.83 14.92
N PHE A 155 1.32 -11.78 14.47
CA PHE A 155 1.90 -10.56 13.93
C PHE A 155 1.37 -9.35 14.72
N PRO A 156 2.15 -8.83 15.69
CA PRO A 156 1.71 -7.78 16.62
C PRO A 156 1.81 -6.38 15.98
N MET A 157 1.14 -6.17 14.86
CA MET A 157 1.14 -4.93 14.10
C MET A 157 -0.21 -4.69 13.43
N TYR A 158 -0.49 -3.48 12.99
CA TYR A 158 -1.59 -3.19 12.05
C TYR A 158 -1.07 -3.16 10.61
N LEU A 159 -1.87 -3.61 9.64
CA LEU A 159 -1.64 -3.31 8.23
C LEU A 159 -2.31 -1.98 7.91
N VAL A 160 -1.54 -0.99 7.50
CA VAL A 160 -2.04 0.38 7.29
C VAL A 160 -2.06 0.69 5.80
N THR A 161 -3.20 1.13 5.29
CA THR A 161 -3.33 1.60 3.92
C THR A 161 -3.93 3.01 3.88
N ARG A 162 -3.77 3.70 2.76
CA ARG A 162 -4.29 5.03 2.55
C ARG A 162 -5.31 5.07 1.40
N LEU A 163 -6.45 5.71 1.63
CA LEU A 163 -7.39 6.05 0.57
C LEU A 163 -7.07 7.48 0.10
N ALA A 164 -6.17 7.60 -0.88
CA ALA A 164 -5.72 8.87 -1.42
C ALA A 164 -5.58 8.81 -2.94
N GLY A 165 -5.76 9.92 -3.58
CA GLY A 165 -5.62 10.24 -4.98
C GLY A 165 -5.54 11.75 -5.09
N TYR A 166 -5.67 12.33 -6.25
CA TYR A 166 -5.65 13.79 -6.39
C TYR A 166 -6.90 14.47 -5.80
N ASP A 167 -8.02 13.76 -5.80
CA ASP A 167 -9.29 14.29 -5.28
C ASP A 167 -10.24 13.15 -4.85
N PHE A 168 -11.44 13.52 -4.42
CA PHE A 168 -12.47 12.54 -4.05
C PHE A 168 -12.88 11.63 -5.20
N ALA A 169 -12.90 12.13 -6.44
CA ALA A 169 -13.32 11.34 -7.61
C ALA A 169 -12.35 10.18 -7.87
N ASP A 170 -11.04 10.42 -7.80
CA ASP A 170 -10.01 9.40 -7.92
C ASP A 170 -10.15 8.32 -6.83
N VAL A 171 -10.32 8.76 -5.58
CA VAL A 171 -10.46 7.85 -4.44
C VAL A 171 -11.76 7.04 -4.52
N LYS A 172 -12.87 7.68 -4.88
CA LYS A 172 -14.13 6.99 -5.10
C LYS A 172 -14.01 5.91 -6.17
N ALA A 173 -13.43 6.27 -7.33
CA ALA A 173 -13.21 5.34 -8.42
C ALA A 173 -12.30 4.16 -8.00
N MET A 174 -11.25 4.42 -7.23
CA MET A 174 -10.36 3.39 -6.67
C MET A 174 -11.12 2.42 -5.76
N ILE A 175 -11.97 2.92 -4.85
CA ILE A 175 -12.80 2.08 -3.98
C ILE A 175 -13.76 1.23 -4.81
N ASP A 176 -14.42 1.80 -5.81
CA ASP A 176 -15.36 1.08 -6.65
C ASP A 176 -14.66 -0.01 -7.49
N ARG A 177 -13.46 0.28 -8.05
CA ARG A 177 -12.63 -0.72 -8.74
C ARG A 177 -12.17 -1.83 -7.81
N SER A 178 -11.88 -1.54 -6.54
CA SER A 178 -11.47 -2.57 -5.58
C SER A 178 -12.59 -3.60 -5.31
N MET A 179 -13.83 -3.17 -5.31
CA MET A 179 -14.99 -4.05 -5.15
C MET A 179 -15.33 -4.84 -6.42
N ALA A 180 -14.93 -4.34 -7.57
CA ALA A 180 -15.10 -4.96 -8.87
C ALA A 180 -13.87 -5.78 -9.31
N ALA A 181 -12.89 -6.00 -8.43
CA ALA A 181 -11.63 -6.67 -8.75
C ALA A 181 -11.83 -8.02 -9.44
N VAL A 182 -11.07 -8.27 -10.49
CA VAL A 182 -11.15 -9.47 -11.34
C VAL A 182 -9.83 -10.24 -11.32
N ASN A 183 -9.87 -11.56 -11.46
CA ASN A 183 -8.67 -12.40 -11.52
C ASN A 183 -8.33 -12.77 -12.97
N ARG A 184 -8.02 -11.76 -13.76
CA ARG A 184 -7.57 -11.92 -15.15
C ARG A 184 -6.58 -10.82 -15.50
N GLY A 185 -6.00 -10.87 -16.71
CA GLY A 185 -5.09 -9.84 -17.23
C GLY A 185 -3.63 -10.14 -16.95
N LYS A 186 -2.77 -9.20 -17.32
CA LYS A 186 -1.32 -9.34 -17.40
C LYS A 186 -0.62 -8.70 -16.21
N PHE A 187 0.43 -9.36 -15.73
CA PHE A 187 1.45 -8.78 -14.86
C PHE A 187 2.58 -8.26 -15.76
N VAL A 188 2.79 -6.96 -15.76
CA VAL A 188 3.80 -6.28 -16.56
C VAL A 188 5.02 -6.02 -15.67
N LEU A 189 6.15 -6.56 -16.05
CA LEU A 189 7.42 -6.50 -15.32
C LEU A 189 8.44 -5.84 -16.25
N ASP A 190 8.71 -4.57 -15.99
CA ASP A 190 9.49 -3.71 -16.86
C ASP A 190 10.87 -3.48 -16.24
N LEU A 191 11.88 -4.17 -16.78
CA LEU A 191 13.25 -4.14 -16.29
C LEU A 191 13.99 -2.94 -16.89
N ASN A 192 15.06 -2.54 -16.23
CA ASN A 192 15.97 -1.54 -16.75
C ASN A 192 17.38 -2.16 -16.89
N SER A 193 17.88 -2.26 -18.11
CA SER A 193 19.16 -2.90 -18.40
C SER A 193 20.37 -2.19 -17.77
N SER A 194 20.25 -0.91 -17.43
CA SER A 194 21.31 -0.10 -16.80
C SER A 194 21.17 0.03 -15.28
N ALA A 195 20.09 -0.52 -14.69
CA ALA A 195 19.81 -0.40 -13.26
C ALA A 195 20.50 -1.47 -12.41
N ASP A 196 20.34 -1.34 -11.09
CA ASP A 196 20.84 -2.32 -10.13
C ASP A 196 20.29 -3.72 -10.44
N ARG A 197 21.19 -4.68 -10.54
CA ARG A 197 20.87 -6.08 -10.84
C ARG A 197 19.85 -6.67 -9.85
N THR A 198 19.92 -6.28 -8.59
CA THR A 198 19.04 -6.80 -7.52
C THR A 198 17.56 -6.54 -7.82
N GLY A 199 17.20 -5.32 -8.24
CA GLY A 199 15.82 -4.99 -8.60
C GLY A 199 15.34 -5.77 -9.82
N ASN A 200 16.19 -5.90 -10.85
CA ASN A 200 15.89 -6.70 -12.02
C ASN A 200 15.72 -8.20 -11.68
N ASP A 201 16.53 -8.74 -10.79
CA ASP A 201 16.40 -10.14 -10.34
C ASP A 201 15.09 -10.38 -9.59
N TRP A 202 14.57 -9.40 -8.84
CA TRP A 202 13.24 -9.50 -8.23
C TRP A 202 12.12 -9.52 -9.26
N LEU A 203 12.24 -8.73 -10.33
CA LEU A 203 11.27 -8.73 -11.44
C LEU A 203 11.30 -10.07 -12.18
N ARG A 204 12.48 -10.59 -12.53
CA ARG A 204 12.63 -11.93 -13.14
C ARG A 204 12.07 -13.04 -12.25
N THR A 205 12.35 -12.97 -10.95
CA THR A 205 11.81 -13.94 -9.98
C THR A 205 10.28 -13.87 -9.93
N ALA A 206 9.70 -12.68 -9.98
CA ALA A 206 8.25 -12.52 -10.07
C ALA A 206 7.69 -13.18 -11.34
N ALA A 207 8.36 -12.99 -12.50
CA ALA A 207 7.95 -13.62 -13.76
C ALA A 207 7.94 -15.15 -13.68
N LEU A 208 8.90 -15.74 -12.97
CA LEU A 208 8.97 -17.20 -12.79
C LEU A 208 7.88 -17.76 -11.85
N LEU A 209 7.38 -16.93 -10.92
CA LEU A 209 6.38 -17.32 -9.92
C LEU A 209 4.92 -17.10 -10.38
N LEU A 210 4.73 -16.39 -11.48
CA LEU A 210 3.42 -16.08 -12.05
C LEU A 210 3.08 -17.00 -13.23
N PRO A 211 1.79 -17.21 -13.58
CA PRO A 211 1.39 -17.97 -14.75
C PRO A 211 1.99 -17.35 -16.03
N LYS A 212 2.70 -18.16 -16.82
CA LYS A 212 3.46 -17.70 -17.99
C LYS A 212 2.59 -16.94 -19.02
N ASP A 213 1.37 -17.38 -19.21
CA ASP A 213 0.39 -16.77 -20.10
C ASP A 213 -0.11 -15.40 -19.62
N ARG A 214 0.16 -15.05 -18.35
CA ARG A 214 -0.21 -13.78 -17.72
C ARG A 214 0.96 -12.83 -17.50
N VAL A 215 2.16 -13.18 -17.89
CA VAL A 215 3.36 -12.36 -17.73
C VAL A 215 3.69 -11.63 -19.02
N VAL A 216 3.95 -10.32 -18.89
CA VAL A 216 4.67 -9.51 -19.88
C VAL A 216 5.94 -9.03 -19.20
N ILE A 217 7.08 -9.53 -19.63
CA ILE A 217 8.39 -9.10 -19.13
C ILE A 217 9.13 -8.38 -20.25
N ASP A 218 9.60 -7.17 -19.98
CA ASP A 218 10.46 -6.42 -20.89
C ASP A 218 11.87 -6.31 -20.30
N GLU A 219 12.83 -6.87 -20.99
CA GLU A 219 14.26 -6.83 -20.66
C GLU A 219 15.05 -5.90 -21.60
N THR A 220 14.36 -5.13 -22.42
CA THR A 220 14.98 -4.17 -23.34
C THR A 220 15.35 -2.87 -22.63
N THR A 221 15.84 -1.89 -23.37
CA THR A 221 16.03 -0.52 -22.88
C THR A 221 14.76 0.33 -23.01
N GLY A 222 13.68 -0.24 -23.54
CA GLY A 222 12.39 0.45 -23.67
C GLY A 222 11.66 0.59 -22.33
N VAL A 223 10.56 1.34 -22.36
CA VAL A 223 9.60 1.42 -21.24
C VAL A 223 8.26 0.94 -21.76
N VAL A 224 7.65 0.01 -21.08
CA VAL A 224 6.36 -0.57 -21.50
C VAL A 224 5.26 0.47 -21.40
N CYS A 225 4.70 0.84 -22.57
CA CYS A 225 3.59 1.78 -22.67
C CYS A 225 2.40 1.13 -23.40
N GLY A 226 1.19 1.62 -23.16
CA GLY A 226 -0.02 1.22 -23.89
C GLY A 226 -0.48 -0.22 -23.72
N GLN A 227 0.15 -1.01 -22.85
CA GLN A 227 -0.24 -2.40 -22.57
C GLN A 227 -1.68 -2.43 -22.03
N ARG A 228 -2.52 -3.29 -22.61
CA ARG A 228 -3.91 -3.49 -22.19
C ARG A 228 -4.05 -4.63 -21.20
N GLU A 229 -5.18 -4.63 -20.48
CA GLU A 229 -5.55 -5.67 -19.50
C GLU A 229 -4.50 -5.87 -18.40
N VAL A 230 -3.98 -4.78 -17.83
CA VAL A 230 -2.97 -4.82 -16.78
C VAL A 230 -3.63 -5.06 -15.42
N ILE A 231 -3.18 -6.11 -14.71
CA ILE A 231 -3.60 -6.41 -13.32
C ILE A 231 -2.46 -6.22 -12.32
N GLY A 232 -1.23 -6.15 -12.77
CA GLY A 232 -0.05 -5.83 -11.97
C GLY A 232 1.00 -5.14 -12.80
N TYR A 233 1.67 -4.13 -12.24
CA TYR A 233 2.77 -3.42 -12.88
C TYR A 233 3.90 -3.21 -11.89
N ALA A 234 5.11 -3.59 -12.27
CA ALA A 234 6.32 -3.31 -11.50
C ALA A 234 7.45 -2.88 -12.43
N SER A 235 8.17 -1.81 -12.04
CA SER A 235 9.24 -1.23 -12.84
C SER A 235 10.21 -0.38 -12.02
N TRP A 236 11.21 0.14 -12.70
CA TRP A 236 12.11 1.18 -12.16
C TRP A 236 11.46 2.58 -12.18
N GLY A 237 10.30 2.72 -12.80
CA GLY A 237 9.57 3.98 -12.86
C GLY A 237 10.41 5.12 -13.41
N SER A 238 10.37 6.28 -12.79
CA SER A 238 11.18 7.43 -13.21
C SER A 238 12.70 7.30 -12.89
N ASN A 239 13.13 6.22 -12.26
CA ASN A 239 14.56 5.87 -12.17
C ASN A 239 15.07 5.17 -13.46
N ASP A 240 14.17 4.81 -14.39
CA ASP A 240 14.56 4.43 -15.74
C ASP A 240 14.80 5.70 -16.57
N PRO A 241 16.04 5.92 -17.07
CA PRO A 241 16.36 7.10 -17.87
C PRO A 241 15.62 7.15 -19.21
N ASN A 242 15.04 6.05 -19.65
CA ASN A 242 14.26 5.97 -20.91
C ASN A 242 12.79 6.33 -20.70
N ARG A 243 12.31 6.39 -19.46
CA ARG A 243 10.97 6.90 -19.17
C ARG A 243 10.91 8.41 -19.32
N LYS A 244 10.12 8.89 -20.29
CA LYS A 244 10.01 10.31 -20.64
C LYS A 244 8.69 10.96 -20.24
N GLY A 245 7.68 10.17 -19.91
CA GLY A 245 6.33 10.66 -19.62
C GLY A 245 5.82 10.25 -18.25
N ARG A 246 4.95 11.09 -17.67
CA ARG A 246 4.23 10.79 -16.43
C ARG A 246 3.35 9.56 -16.60
N PHE A 247 2.60 9.55 -17.70
CA PHE A 247 1.58 8.54 -17.99
C PHE A 247 2.10 7.51 -18.98
N LEU A 248 1.82 6.25 -18.71
CA LEU A 248 2.22 5.13 -19.56
C LEU A 248 1.08 4.66 -20.48
N GLY A 249 -0.13 5.19 -20.30
CA GLY A 249 -1.30 4.81 -21.08
C GLY A 249 -1.69 3.34 -20.90
N LEU A 250 -1.44 2.77 -19.73
CA LEU A 250 -1.76 1.36 -19.45
C LEU A 250 -3.28 1.17 -19.30
N GLY A 251 -3.79 0.09 -19.86
CA GLY A 251 -5.19 -0.30 -19.74
C GLY A 251 -5.43 -1.12 -18.48
N TRP A 252 -5.72 -0.45 -17.36
CA TRP A 252 -5.90 -1.06 -16.05
C TRP A 252 -7.17 -1.88 -15.93
N LEU A 253 -7.08 -3.04 -15.30
CA LEU A 253 -8.23 -3.83 -14.86
C LEU A 253 -8.60 -3.51 -13.41
N PRO A 254 -9.89 -3.63 -13.02
CA PRO A 254 -10.30 -3.53 -11.62
C PRO A 254 -9.53 -4.53 -10.76
N GLY A 255 -8.90 -4.03 -9.70
CA GLY A 255 -8.00 -4.79 -8.84
C GLY A 255 -6.51 -4.63 -9.16
N ALA A 256 -6.13 -3.86 -10.19
CA ALA A 256 -4.73 -3.71 -10.59
C ALA A 256 -3.86 -3.07 -9.50
N LEU A 257 -2.66 -3.63 -9.28
CA LEU A 257 -1.67 -3.15 -8.33
C LEU A 257 -0.39 -2.64 -9.01
N VAL A 258 0.21 -1.60 -8.43
CA VAL A 258 1.44 -0.96 -8.93
C VAL A 258 2.51 -0.89 -7.85
N THR A 259 3.74 -1.21 -8.21
CA THR A 259 4.93 -0.91 -7.40
C THR A 259 6.09 -0.46 -8.29
N GLU A 260 6.85 0.51 -7.82
CA GLU A 260 8.02 1.03 -8.53
C GLU A 260 9.22 1.16 -7.59
N PHE A 261 10.41 1.00 -8.14
CA PHE A 261 11.67 1.29 -7.44
C PHE A 261 12.03 2.77 -7.59
N VAL A 262 11.21 3.63 -6.97
CA VAL A 262 11.34 5.10 -7.03
C VAL A 262 11.37 5.65 -5.61
N SER A 263 12.28 6.57 -5.34
CA SER A 263 12.56 7.06 -3.99
C SER A 263 11.44 7.89 -3.39
N SER A 264 10.80 8.77 -4.19
CA SER A 264 9.88 9.77 -3.64
C SER A 264 8.57 9.89 -4.41
N ASN A 265 8.11 8.80 -5.02
CA ASN A 265 6.88 8.82 -5.81
C ASN A 265 5.59 8.99 -4.97
N GLY A 266 5.64 8.69 -3.67
CA GLY A 266 4.56 8.91 -2.71
C GLY A 266 4.68 10.20 -1.91
N ARG A 267 5.51 11.16 -2.33
CA ARG A 267 5.82 12.40 -1.59
C ARG A 267 4.66 13.36 -1.43
N THR A 268 3.66 13.29 -2.30
CA THR A 268 2.50 14.19 -2.30
C THR A 268 1.30 13.59 -3.03
N PHE A 269 0.11 14.01 -2.64
CA PHE A 269 -1.15 13.80 -3.36
C PHE A 269 -1.73 15.13 -3.88
N VAL A 270 -0.97 16.21 -3.82
CA VAL A 270 -1.32 17.46 -4.52
C VAL A 270 -1.19 17.22 -6.02
N ARG A 271 -2.22 17.64 -6.80
CA ARG A 271 -2.17 17.51 -8.26
C ARG A 271 -1.18 18.51 -8.84
N PRO A 272 -0.18 18.05 -9.62
CA PRO A 272 0.71 18.96 -10.32
C PRO A 272 -0.03 19.68 -11.47
N PRO A 273 0.50 20.81 -11.95
CA PRO A 273 0.03 21.43 -13.19
C PRO A 273 0.02 20.44 -14.36
N ASP A 274 -0.93 20.53 -15.27
CA ASP A 274 -1.03 19.62 -16.42
C ASP A 274 0.22 19.67 -17.32
N SER A 275 0.91 20.82 -17.34
CA SER A 275 2.18 21.00 -18.07
C SER A 275 3.39 20.35 -17.39
N TRP A 276 3.28 19.95 -16.11
CA TRP A 276 4.38 19.31 -15.41
C TRP A 276 4.62 17.88 -15.91
N ASN A 277 5.89 17.52 -16.04
CA ASN A 277 6.31 16.17 -16.39
C ASN A 277 7.48 15.72 -15.51
N ILE A 278 7.75 14.42 -15.48
CA ILE A 278 8.96 13.88 -14.87
C ILE A 278 10.18 14.47 -15.56
N THR A 279 11.24 14.71 -14.77
CA THR A 279 12.47 15.27 -15.27
C THR A 279 13.68 14.62 -14.59
N THR A 280 14.86 15.20 -14.69
CA THR A 280 16.08 14.66 -14.09
C THR A 280 16.49 15.46 -12.85
N TRP A 281 17.31 14.86 -11.99
CA TRP A 281 17.86 15.54 -10.80
C TRP A 281 18.71 16.79 -11.11
N LYS A 282 19.08 17.00 -12.37
CA LYS A 282 19.79 18.20 -12.84
C LYS A 282 18.87 19.38 -13.12
N ASP A 283 17.61 19.11 -13.37
CA ASP A 283 16.60 20.11 -13.76
C ASP A 283 15.75 20.54 -12.54
N THR A 284 16.39 21.14 -11.57
CA THR A 284 15.77 21.54 -10.29
C THR A 284 14.66 22.58 -10.42
N ALA A 285 14.66 23.37 -11.50
CA ALA A 285 13.62 24.37 -11.78
C ALA A 285 12.24 23.75 -12.06
N ASN A 286 12.21 22.51 -12.53
CA ASN A 286 10.99 21.77 -12.87
C ASN A 286 10.62 20.70 -11.82
N PHE A 287 11.18 20.77 -10.61
CA PHE A 287 10.76 19.89 -9.52
C PHE A 287 9.33 20.20 -9.09
N PHE A 288 8.58 19.15 -8.82
CA PHE A 288 7.27 19.27 -8.18
C PHE A 288 7.31 18.61 -6.79
N ALA A 289 6.86 19.33 -5.77
CA ALA A 289 6.92 18.90 -4.37
C ALA A 289 8.33 18.36 -3.96
N GLY A 290 9.38 19.03 -4.44
CA GLY A 290 10.79 18.77 -4.08
C GLY A 290 11.48 17.63 -4.84
N SER A 291 10.87 17.07 -5.91
CA SER A 291 11.50 15.97 -6.66
C SER A 291 11.09 15.99 -8.15
N PRO A 292 11.97 15.49 -9.05
CA PRO A 292 11.67 15.33 -10.47
C PRO A 292 10.91 14.01 -10.77
N GLN A 293 10.74 13.13 -9.78
CA GLN A 293 10.29 11.75 -9.98
C GLN A 293 8.79 11.63 -10.19
N SER A 294 8.36 10.48 -10.75
CA SER A 294 6.97 10.07 -10.93
C SER A 294 6.14 10.18 -9.66
N LEU A 295 4.83 10.16 -9.79
CA LEU A 295 3.89 10.24 -8.69
C LEU A 295 3.03 8.97 -8.63
N THR A 296 2.93 8.38 -7.45
CA THR A 296 2.01 7.25 -7.19
C THR A 296 0.57 7.61 -7.53
N ALA A 297 0.18 8.87 -7.29
CA ALA A 297 -1.16 9.36 -7.59
C ALA A 297 -1.51 9.34 -9.09
N ASP A 298 -0.51 9.45 -9.99
CA ASP A 298 -0.74 9.36 -11.44
C ASP A 298 -1.31 8.00 -11.84
N TYR A 299 -0.79 6.91 -11.30
CA TYR A 299 -1.32 5.56 -11.57
C TYR A 299 -2.76 5.36 -11.09
N LEU A 300 -3.08 5.91 -9.91
CA LEU A 300 -4.43 5.85 -9.35
C LEU A 300 -5.42 6.65 -10.20
N HIS A 301 -4.99 7.81 -10.67
CA HIS A 301 -5.75 8.67 -11.57
C HIS A 301 -5.96 8.01 -12.95
N GLU A 302 -4.96 7.32 -13.50
CA GLU A 302 -5.08 6.52 -14.74
C GLU A 302 -5.97 5.29 -14.60
N GLY A 303 -6.25 4.81 -13.38
CA GLY A 303 -7.16 3.69 -13.16
C GLY A 303 -6.60 2.50 -12.39
N ALA A 304 -5.38 2.54 -11.89
CA ALA A 304 -4.90 1.51 -10.97
C ALA A 304 -5.74 1.48 -9.68
N THR A 305 -5.90 0.31 -9.08
CA THR A 305 -6.73 0.11 -7.89
C THR A 305 -5.94 0.22 -6.60
N GLY A 306 -4.64 -0.04 -6.66
CA GLY A 306 -3.74 0.13 -5.53
C GLY A 306 -2.30 0.34 -5.98
N ALA A 307 -1.55 1.04 -5.16
CA ALA A 307 -0.14 1.31 -5.43
C ALA A 307 0.67 1.41 -4.14
N SER A 308 1.96 1.15 -4.21
CA SER A 308 2.91 1.58 -3.18
C SER A 308 3.59 2.87 -3.59
N GLY A 309 4.08 3.59 -2.59
CA GLY A 309 4.90 4.78 -2.80
C GLY A 309 5.82 5.02 -1.60
N HIS A 310 6.72 5.99 -1.76
CA HIS A 310 7.66 6.37 -0.72
C HIS A 310 7.63 7.88 -0.55
N VAL A 311 7.57 8.32 0.70
CA VAL A 311 7.45 9.75 1.03
C VAL A 311 8.81 10.47 1.02
N TYR A 312 9.90 9.70 1.18
CA TYR A 312 11.30 10.13 1.15
C TYR A 312 12.14 9.04 0.48
N GLU A 313 13.46 8.99 0.73
CA GLU A 313 14.38 7.98 0.18
C GLU A 313 14.34 6.66 0.96
N PRO A 314 13.68 5.59 0.44
CA PRO A 314 13.55 4.32 1.16
C PRO A 314 14.77 3.42 1.08
N TYR A 315 15.65 3.63 0.10
CA TYR A 315 16.63 2.69 -0.44
C TYR A 315 15.98 1.44 -1.07
N LEU A 316 16.55 0.93 -2.16
CA LEU A 316 16.03 -0.23 -2.89
C LEU A 316 15.73 -1.43 -1.98
N ALA A 317 16.59 -1.68 -0.99
CA ALA A 317 16.44 -2.80 -0.06
C ALA A 317 15.12 -2.78 0.77
N PHE A 318 14.45 -1.64 0.85
CA PHE A 318 13.21 -1.47 1.63
C PHE A 318 11.98 -1.18 0.77
N THR A 319 12.11 -1.21 -0.55
CA THR A 319 10.96 -1.12 -1.47
C THR A 319 10.16 -2.42 -1.47
N PRO A 320 8.86 -2.39 -1.81
CA PRO A 320 8.08 -3.62 -1.97
C PRO A 320 8.68 -4.53 -3.04
N ARG A 321 8.76 -5.82 -2.76
CA ARG A 321 9.32 -6.84 -3.64
C ARG A 321 8.24 -7.45 -4.54
N PRO A 322 8.31 -7.28 -5.87
CA PRO A 322 7.30 -7.79 -6.80
C PRO A 322 7.14 -9.31 -6.76
N ASP A 323 8.24 -10.04 -6.50
CA ASP A 323 8.27 -11.51 -6.38
C ASP A 323 7.54 -12.05 -5.14
N TYR A 324 7.20 -11.19 -4.17
CA TYR A 324 6.31 -11.50 -3.06
C TYR A 324 4.92 -10.90 -3.27
N LEU A 325 4.83 -9.66 -3.76
CA LEU A 325 3.58 -8.92 -3.92
C LEU A 325 2.58 -9.65 -4.85
N PHE A 326 2.99 -9.88 -6.09
CA PHE A 326 2.07 -10.39 -7.10
C PHE A 326 1.67 -11.86 -6.89
N PRO A 327 2.57 -12.79 -6.54
CA PRO A 327 2.15 -14.16 -6.21
C PRO A 327 1.22 -14.22 -5.00
N ALA A 328 1.43 -13.40 -3.96
CA ALA A 328 0.55 -13.32 -2.81
C ALA A 328 -0.84 -12.82 -3.19
N TYR A 329 -0.91 -11.75 -4.00
CA TYR A 329 -2.18 -11.20 -4.47
C TYR A 329 -2.94 -12.18 -5.38
N LEU A 330 -2.25 -12.83 -6.28
CA LEU A 330 -2.82 -13.88 -7.15
C LEU A 330 -3.35 -15.07 -6.36
N SER A 331 -2.71 -15.42 -5.24
CA SER A 331 -3.18 -16.50 -4.34
C SER A 331 -4.47 -16.15 -3.58
N GLY A 332 -4.98 -14.92 -3.71
CA GLY A 332 -6.21 -14.45 -3.08
C GLY A 332 -6.03 -13.73 -1.75
N ARG A 333 -4.79 -13.35 -1.39
CA ARG A 333 -4.56 -12.43 -0.27
C ARG A 333 -5.12 -11.05 -0.61
N THR A 334 -5.44 -10.29 0.44
CA THR A 334 -5.89 -8.90 0.26
C THR A 334 -4.74 -8.02 -0.24
N LEU A 335 -5.09 -6.84 -0.78
CA LEU A 335 -4.13 -5.80 -1.16
C LEU A 335 -3.16 -5.51 0.00
N ALA A 336 -3.68 -5.24 1.19
CA ALA A 336 -2.85 -4.92 2.34
C ALA A 336 -1.91 -6.09 2.70
N GLU A 337 -2.42 -7.32 2.79
CA GLU A 337 -1.56 -8.47 3.07
C GLU A 337 -0.47 -8.65 2.02
N SER A 338 -0.82 -8.49 0.74
CA SER A 338 0.12 -8.68 -0.37
C SER A 338 1.26 -7.65 -0.34
N TYR A 339 0.93 -6.38 -0.10
CA TYR A 339 1.97 -5.35 0.06
C TYR A 339 2.83 -5.57 1.29
N TYR A 340 2.22 -5.79 2.47
CA TYR A 340 3.01 -5.97 3.69
C TYR A 340 3.84 -7.26 3.71
N LEU A 341 3.41 -8.29 3.00
CA LEU A 341 4.22 -9.48 2.77
C LEU A 341 5.45 -9.19 1.89
N SER A 342 5.41 -8.13 1.08
CA SER A 342 6.48 -7.69 0.19
C SER A 342 7.35 -6.55 0.72
N ILE A 343 6.92 -5.84 1.79
CA ILE A 343 7.62 -4.69 2.38
C ILE A 343 8.54 -5.17 3.51
N PRO A 344 9.87 -4.96 3.41
CA PRO A 344 10.82 -5.42 4.43
C PRO A 344 10.77 -4.66 5.76
N ALA A 345 10.39 -3.39 5.73
CA ALA A 345 10.52 -2.48 6.87
C ALA A 345 9.22 -1.74 7.20
N LEU A 346 8.98 -1.54 8.49
CA LEU A 346 7.96 -0.69 9.11
C LEU A 346 8.64 0.56 9.70
N SER A 347 7.85 1.54 10.15
CA SER A 347 8.37 2.79 10.70
C SER A 347 9.40 3.41 9.75
N TRP A 348 9.07 3.43 8.48
CA TRP A 348 9.96 3.83 7.39
C TRP A 348 9.22 4.72 6.39
N GLN A 349 9.69 4.77 5.16
CA GLN A 349 9.24 5.72 4.12
C GLN A 349 8.05 5.22 3.30
N ASN A 350 7.63 3.97 3.49
CA ASN A 350 6.64 3.32 2.64
C ASN A 350 5.22 3.75 2.97
N ILE A 351 4.42 3.95 1.93
CA ILE A 351 2.95 4.00 2.00
C ILE A 351 2.36 2.92 1.09
N VAL A 352 1.17 2.44 1.45
CA VAL A 352 0.34 1.56 0.64
C VAL A 352 -0.98 2.27 0.38
N VAL A 353 -1.30 2.52 -0.88
CA VAL A 353 -2.51 3.22 -1.30
C VAL A 353 -3.50 2.24 -1.88
N GLY A 354 -4.71 2.24 -1.38
CA GLY A 354 -5.78 1.35 -1.83
C GLY A 354 -6.64 0.83 -0.69
N ASP A 355 -7.71 0.17 -1.06
CA ASP A 355 -8.62 -0.51 -0.13
C ASP A 355 -7.95 -1.78 0.41
N PRO A 356 -7.72 -1.91 1.73
CA PRO A 356 -7.01 -3.04 2.31
C PRO A 356 -7.68 -4.39 2.03
N LEU A 357 -9.00 -4.41 1.85
CA LEU A 357 -9.79 -5.62 1.61
C LEU A 357 -9.92 -5.98 0.13
N CYS A 358 -9.33 -5.20 -0.78
CA CYS A 358 -9.31 -5.54 -2.20
C CYS A 358 -8.61 -6.89 -2.39
N ARG A 359 -9.23 -7.80 -3.12
CA ARG A 359 -8.66 -9.10 -3.50
C ARG A 359 -9.17 -9.54 -4.84
N LEU A 360 -8.35 -10.28 -5.55
CA LEU A 360 -8.78 -10.91 -6.79
C LEU A 360 -9.84 -11.98 -6.47
N LYS A 361 -10.99 -11.88 -7.11
CA LYS A 361 -12.02 -12.92 -6.99
C LYS A 361 -11.48 -14.20 -7.60
N LYS A 362 -11.70 -15.36 -6.94
CA LYS A 362 -11.45 -16.64 -7.58
C LYS A 362 -12.36 -16.70 -8.81
N ASP A 363 -11.80 -17.08 -9.97
CA ASP A 363 -12.63 -17.43 -11.10
C ASP A 363 -13.63 -18.49 -10.64
N ARG A 364 -14.90 -18.14 -10.71
CA ARG A 364 -15.94 -19.17 -10.66
C ARG A 364 -15.80 -19.90 -11.99
N GLY A 365 -15.10 -21.04 -11.94
CA GLY A 365 -14.98 -21.88 -13.12
C GLY A 365 -16.36 -21.99 -13.80
N THR A 366 -16.38 -21.60 -15.05
CA THR A 366 -17.51 -21.84 -15.97
C THR A 366 -17.72 -23.33 -16.14
#